data_799841811bcd7b30f9e7b4fe4a65e584
#
_entry.id   799841811bcd7b30f9e7b4fe4a65e584
#
_cell.length_a   1.000
_cell.length_b   1.000
_cell.length_c   1.000
_cell.angle_alpha   90.00
_cell.angle_beta   90.00
_cell.angle_gamma   90.00
#
_symmetry.space_group_name_H-M   'P 1'
#
loop_
_entity.id
_entity.type
_entity.pdbx_description
1 polymer ?
#
loop_
_entity_poly.entity_id
_entity_poly.type
_entity_poly.pdbx_seq_one_letter_code
_entity_poly.pdbx_strand_id
1 'polypeptide(L)'
;MDAARFQSQHDSLIQAAELALRTLTPAADTRPARLHAAMRYSLEAGGKRLRPVLCLAAAQAFRPAADARHAATALECIHTYSLIHDDLPCMDNSDLRRGRPSCHKAFDEATALLAGDALLPLAFALLAQGYADRPELSRRLVAELAHAAGSTLLVGGQTEDMGGLAAGADADRLEFILLGKTAAMLSAPLAMGALIGEASETDVEHCRLAGRAAGIAFQLVDDLLDGSANAAQLGKPVGADAQNGKFTYPGLHGIPATQARIQQLTAEAVDHLSACRGDTTFLRALITRMASRDR
;
A
#
# COMPACT_ATOMS: atom_id res chain seq x y z
N MET A 1 7.01 -20.90 -9.65
CA MET A 1 8.02 -20.74 -8.55
C MET A 1 7.63 -21.68 -7.43
N ASP A 2 8.57 -22.48 -6.91
CA ASP A 2 8.29 -23.31 -5.73
C ASP A 2 8.19 -22.47 -4.44
N ALA A 3 7.62 -23.09 -3.38
CA ALA A 3 7.33 -22.38 -2.14
C ALA A 3 8.60 -21.90 -1.40
N ALA A 4 9.69 -22.70 -1.41
CA ALA A 4 10.92 -22.37 -0.70
C ALA A 4 11.64 -21.18 -1.35
N ARG A 5 11.73 -21.18 -2.68
CA ARG A 5 12.32 -20.08 -3.46
C ARG A 5 11.51 -18.80 -3.29
N PHE A 6 10.17 -18.90 -3.31
CA PHE A 6 9.31 -17.76 -3.04
C PHE A 6 9.59 -17.17 -1.66
N GLN A 7 9.59 -18.00 -0.62
CA GLN A 7 9.79 -17.55 0.76
C GLN A 7 11.16 -16.87 0.93
N SER A 8 12.22 -17.49 0.42
CA SER A 8 13.57 -16.92 0.49
C SER A 8 13.66 -15.54 -0.17
N GLN A 9 13.07 -15.37 -1.37
CA GLN A 9 13.07 -14.09 -2.06
C GLN A 9 12.21 -13.06 -1.35
N HIS A 10 11.04 -13.46 -0.84
CA HIS A 10 10.14 -12.60 -0.08
C HIS A 10 10.81 -12.07 1.20
N ASP A 11 11.46 -12.95 1.96
CA ASP A 11 12.16 -12.56 3.19
C ASP A 11 13.32 -11.61 2.91
N SER A 12 14.09 -11.86 1.84
CA SER A 12 15.15 -10.97 1.40
C SER A 12 14.63 -9.56 1.05
N LEU A 13 13.51 -9.47 0.34
CA LEU A 13 12.89 -8.19 -0.02
C LEU A 13 12.34 -7.44 1.20
N ILE A 14 11.74 -8.15 2.16
CA ILE A 14 11.31 -7.56 3.44
C ILE A 14 12.52 -7.02 4.21
N GLN A 15 13.59 -7.79 4.33
CA GLN A 15 14.82 -7.35 5.02
C GLN A 15 15.42 -6.10 4.36
N ALA A 16 15.46 -6.07 3.02
CA ALA A 16 15.93 -4.90 2.28
C ALA A 16 15.05 -3.67 2.53
N ALA A 17 13.72 -3.84 2.55
CA ALA A 17 12.77 -2.77 2.85
C ALA A 17 12.92 -2.25 4.28
N GLU A 18 13.02 -3.14 5.27
CA GLU A 18 13.21 -2.77 6.68
C GLU A 18 14.54 -2.04 6.92
N LEU A 19 15.61 -2.48 6.28
CA LEU A 19 16.90 -1.81 6.34
C LEU A 19 16.82 -0.42 5.71
N ALA A 20 16.18 -0.29 4.54
CA ALA A 20 16.00 0.99 3.86
C ALA A 20 15.18 1.97 4.72
N LEU A 21 14.08 1.52 5.31
CA LEU A 21 13.28 2.32 6.24
C LEU A 21 14.13 2.85 7.40
N ARG A 22 14.95 2.01 8.01
CA ARG A 22 15.81 2.41 9.12
C ARG A 22 16.92 3.38 8.74
N THR A 23 17.48 3.23 7.56
CA THR A 23 18.65 4.02 7.14
C THR A 23 18.30 5.31 6.41
N LEU A 24 17.15 5.36 5.73
CA LEU A 24 16.75 6.49 4.89
C LEU A 24 15.77 7.46 5.58
N THR A 25 15.28 7.13 6.77
CA THR A 25 14.41 8.02 7.55
C THR A 25 15.14 8.56 8.78
N PRO A 26 14.79 9.77 9.27
CA PRO A 26 15.48 10.37 10.42
C PRO A 26 15.47 9.46 11.66
N ALA A 27 16.55 9.45 12.43
CA ALA A 27 16.64 8.71 13.71
C ALA A 27 15.67 9.32 14.74
N ALA A 28 15.19 8.50 15.69
CA ALA A 28 14.19 8.92 16.67
C ALA A 28 14.66 10.06 17.59
N ASP A 29 15.96 10.18 17.82
CA ASP A 29 16.59 11.23 18.63
C ASP A 29 16.95 12.50 17.85
N THR A 30 16.77 12.51 16.52
CA THR A 30 16.96 13.70 15.70
C THR A 30 16.01 14.81 16.16
N ARG A 31 16.49 16.05 16.31
CA ARG A 31 15.62 17.17 16.67
C ARG A 31 14.69 17.57 15.52
N PRO A 32 13.37 17.72 15.79
CA PRO A 32 12.64 17.57 17.07
C PRO A 32 12.38 16.10 17.41
N ALA A 33 13.00 15.58 18.49
CA ALA A 33 13.03 14.17 18.82
C ALA A 33 11.62 13.54 18.99
N ARG A 34 10.65 14.26 19.60
CA ARG A 34 9.29 13.74 19.78
C ARG A 34 8.60 13.43 18.45
N LEU A 35 8.79 14.30 17.43
CA LEU A 35 8.24 14.11 16.10
C LEU A 35 8.86 12.87 15.43
N HIS A 36 10.19 12.79 15.40
CA HIS A 36 10.87 11.67 14.76
C HIS A 36 10.64 10.34 15.49
N ALA A 37 10.50 10.37 16.82
CA ALA A 37 10.09 9.17 17.58
C ALA A 37 8.68 8.70 17.17
N ALA A 38 7.72 9.60 16.98
CA ALA A 38 6.36 9.25 16.53
C ALA A 38 6.34 8.72 15.08
N MET A 39 7.11 9.33 14.16
CA MET A 39 7.29 8.82 12.81
C MET A 39 7.86 7.39 12.82
N ARG A 40 8.95 7.17 13.56
CA ARG A 40 9.59 5.85 13.73
C ARG A 40 8.66 4.83 14.38
N TYR A 41 7.94 5.22 15.42
CA TYR A 41 6.97 4.37 16.09
C TYR A 41 5.98 3.75 15.11
N SER A 42 5.49 4.54 14.16
CA SER A 42 4.50 4.10 13.17
C SER A 42 5.17 3.34 12.00
N LEU A 43 6.31 3.82 11.48
CA LEU A 43 7.06 3.15 10.43
C LEU A 43 7.55 1.76 10.86
N GLU A 44 7.99 1.61 12.11
CA GLU A 44 8.57 0.37 12.65
C GLU A 44 7.52 -0.53 13.35
N ALA A 45 6.24 -0.20 13.24
CA ALA A 45 5.16 -1.01 13.83
C ALA A 45 4.99 -2.41 13.19
N GLY A 46 5.85 -2.80 12.26
CA GLY A 46 5.74 -4.05 11.51
C GLY A 46 4.77 -3.96 10.34
N GLY A 47 4.24 -5.10 9.93
CA GLY A 47 3.31 -5.23 8.80
C GLY A 47 3.89 -6.03 7.64
N LYS A 48 3.08 -6.28 6.61
CA LYS A 48 3.43 -7.14 5.46
C LYS A 48 4.43 -6.49 4.48
N ARG A 49 4.75 -5.21 4.64
CA ARG A 49 5.64 -4.43 3.75
C ARG A 49 5.35 -4.61 2.27
N LEU A 50 4.08 -4.78 1.94
CA LEU A 50 3.65 -5.15 0.60
C LEU A 50 4.09 -4.14 -0.47
N ARG A 51 3.90 -2.83 -0.21
CA ARG A 51 4.24 -1.76 -1.16
C ARG A 51 5.75 -1.68 -1.44
N PRO A 52 6.62 -1.64 -0.43
CA PRO A 52 8.07 -1.75 -0.64
C PRO A 52 8.48 -3.02 -1.39
N VAL A 53 7.93 -4.19 -1.02
CA VAL A 53 8.25 -5.47 -1.66
C VAL A 53 7.86 -5.47 -3.14
N LEU A 54 6.66 -4.97 -3.48
CA LEU A 54 6.22 -4.84 -4.87
C LEU A 54 7.15 -3.94 -5.69
N CYS A 55 7.57 -2.80 -5.14
CA CYS A 55 8.46 -1.86 -5.81
C CYS A 55 9.85 -2.47 -6.04
N LEU A 56 10.46 -3.06 -5.01
CA LEU A 56 11.77 -3.72 -5.10
C LEU A 56 11.73 -4.89 -6.09
N ALA A 57 10.70 -5.74 -6.00
CA ALA A 57 10.55 -6.88 -6.90
C ALA A 57 10.31 -6.47 -8.35
N ALA A 58 9.51 -5.43 -8.59
CA ALA A 58 9.28 -4.92 -9.94
C ALA A 58 10.57 -4.34 -10.54
N ALA A 59 11.36 -3.59 -9.78
CA ALA A 59 12.65 -3.08 -10.26
C ALA A 59 13.61 -4.24 -10.62
N GLN A 60 13.72 -5.24 -9.75
CA GLN A 60 14.59 -6.39 -9.99
C GLN A 60 14.11 -7.28 -11.14
N ALA A 61 12.82 -7.32 -11.43
CA ALA A 61 12.25 -8.09 -12.56
C ALA A 61 12.80 -7.62 -13.91
N PHE A 62 13.08 -6.33 -14.07
CA PHE A 62 13.61 -5.75 -15.31
C PHE A 62 15.12 -5.55 -15.27
N ARG A 63 15.67 -5.18 -14.11
CA ARG A 63 17.10 -5.00 -13.89
C ARG A 63 17.51 -5.51 -12.50
N PRO A 64 18.11 -6.70 -12.38
CA PRO A 64 18.42 -7.33 -11.08
C PRO A 64 19.24 -6.46 -10.11
N ALA A 65 20.11 -5.58 -10.64
CA ALA A 65 20.92 -4.66 -9.85
C ALA A 65 20.29 -3.27 -9.64
N ALA A 66 19.01 -3.09 -9.99
CA ALA A 66 18.32 -1.81 -9.79
C ALA A 66 18.15 -1.47 -8.32
N ASP A 67 18.51 -0.26 -7.93
CA ASP A 67 18.29 0.24 -6.56
C ASP A 67 16.98 1.02 -6.45
N ALA A 68 15.97 0.38 -5.86
CA ALA A 68 14.66 0.95 -5.63
C ALA A 68 14.39 1.28 -4.14
N ARG A 69 15.43 1.27 -3.28
CA ARG A 69 15.26 1.45 -1.82
C ARG A 69 14.63 2.80 -1.46
N HIS A 70 15.01 3.90 -2.12
CA HIS A 70 14.43 5.21 -1.88
C HIS A 70 12.94 5.25 -2.27
N ALA A 71 12.57 4.68 -3.41
CA ALA A 71 11.17 4.61 -3.83
C ALA A 71 10.35 3.69 -2.93
N ALA A 72 10.89 2.53 -2.53
CA ALA A 72 10.26 1.62 -1.59
C ALA A 72 9.99 2.29 -0.23
N THR A 73 10.96 3.06 0.28
CA THR A 73 10.81 3.83 1.52
C THR A 73 9.78 4.96 1.36
N ALA A 74 9.80 5.68 0.24
CA ALA A 74 8.83 6.73 -0.04
C ALA A 74 7.38 6.20 -0.07
N LEU A 75 7.15 5.06 -0.71
CA LEU A 75 5.85 4.39 -0.74
C LEU A 75 5.36 3.99 0.65
N GLU A 76 6.25 3.48 1.51
CA GLU A 76 5.88 3.14 2.88
C GLU A 76 5.67 4.39 3.76
N CYS A 77 6.38 5.50 3.51
CA CYS A 77 6.10 6.78 4.16
C CYS A 77 4.69 7.27 3.83
N ILE A 78 4.29 7.24 2.54
CA ILE A 78 2.93 7.59 2.12
C ILE A 78 1.90 6.68 2.79
N HIS A 79 2.12 5.37 2.77
CA HIS A 79 1.22 4.44 3.43
C HIS A 79 1.12 4.66 4.94
N THR A 80 2.24 4.95 5.59
CA THR A 80 2.26 5.13 7.05
C THR A 80 1.59 6.43 7.47
N TYR A 81 1.79 7.54 6.74
CA TYR A 81 1.09 8.78 7.05
C TYR A 81 -0.43 8.58 6.95
N SER A 82 -0.90 7.89 5.90
CA SER A 82 -2.34 7.67 5.74
C SER A 82 -2.92 6.87 6.90
N LEU A 83 -2.20 5.85 7.38
CA LEU A 83 -2.64 5.08 8.57
C LEU A 83 -2.64 5.91 9.86
N ILE A 84 -1.62 6.79 10.05
CA ILE A 84 -1.57 7.67 11.23
C ILE A 84 -2.77 8.61 11.23
N HIS A 85 -3.09 9.22 10.09
CA HIS A 85 -4.20 10.15 9.96
C HIS A 85 -5.56 9.44 10.04
N ASP A 86 -5.70 8.25 9.43
CA ASP A 86 -6.91 7.45 9.53
C ASP A 86 -7.26 7.08 10.98
N ASP A 87 -6.24 6.84 11.82
CA ASP A 87 -6.44 6.48 13.22
C ASP A 87 -6.88 7.66 14.13
N LEU A 88 -6.76 8.92 13.68
CA LEU A 88 -7.10 10.11 14.49
C LEU A 88 -8.58 10.13 14.91
N PRO A 89 -8.92 10.78 16.06
CA PRO A 89 -10.31 10.87 16.53
C PRO A 89 -11.29 11.53 15.55
N CYS A 90 -10.80 12.42 14.68
CA CYS A 90 -11.61 13.05 13.62
C CYS A 90 -11.82 12.17 12.38
N MET A 91 -11.21 11.00 12.35
CA MET A 91 -11.28 10.00 11.27
C MET A 91 -11.91 8.71 11.82
N ASP A 92 -11.20 7.57 11.77
CA ASP A 92 -11.70 6.27 12.24
C ASP A 92 -11.66 6.13 13.79
N ASN A 93 -10.99 7.03 14.50
CA ASN A 93 -10.82 7.02 15.97
C ASN A 93 -10.35 5.66 16.50
N SER A 94 -9.33 5.09 15.86
CA SER A 94 -8.83 3.75 16.19
C SER A 94 -7.85 3.78 17.36
N ASP A 95 -8.11 3.04 18.44
CA ASP A 95 -7.20 2.93 19.57
C ASP A 95 -5.96 2.09 19.29
N LEU A 96 -6.07 1.12 18.39
CA LEU A 96 -5.03 0.16 18.07
C LEU A 96 -4.73 0.10 16.58
N ARG A 97 -3.43 -0.04 16.25
CA ARG A 97 -2.93 -0.33 14.91
C ARG A 97 -1.89 -1.47 14.96
N ARG A 98 -2.15 -2.56 14.24
CA ARG A 98 -1.25 -3.75 14.23
C ARG A 98 -1.00 -4.30 15.63
N GLY A 99 -2.02 -4.33 16.49
CA GLY A 99 -1.96 -4.84 17.87
C GLY A 99 -1.23 -3.93 18.87
N ARG A 100 -0.85 -2.70 18.48
CA ARG A 100 -0.21 -1.69 19.35
C ARG A 100 -1.10 -0.45 19.42
N PRO A 101 -0.98 0.39 20.48
CA PRO A 101 -1.64 1.68 20.50
C PRO A 101 -1.37 2.46 19.21
N SER A 102 -2.41 3.10 18.65
CA SER A 102 -2.25 3.99 17.49
C SER A 102 -1.35 5.18 17.85
N CYS A 103 -0.84 5.91 16.87
CA CYS A 103 0.13 6.97 17.12
C CYS A 103 -0.41 8.04 18.09
N HIS A 104 -1.66 8.46 17.92
CA HIS A 104 -2.29 9.45 18.79
C HIS A 104 -2.52 8.96 20.24
N LYS A 105 -2.67 7.64 20.43
CA LYS A 105 -2.76 7.03 21.77
C LYS A 105 -1.38 6.85 22.42
N ALA A 106 -0.35 6.57 21.63
CA ALA A 106 1.01 6.39 22.14
C ALA A 106 1.70 7.73 22.47
N PHE A 107 1.33 8.81 21.79
CA PHE A 107 1.90 10.15 21.96
C PHE A 107 0.80 11.15 22.37
N ASP A 108 0.21 11.80 21.40
CA ASP A 108 -0.97 12.68 21.46
C ASP A 108 -1.45 12.99 20.02
N GLU A 109 -2.63 13.61 19.88
CA GLU A 109 -3.24 13.92 18.58
C GLU A 109 -2.40 14.87 17.75
N ALA A 110 -1.87 15.94 18.35
CA ALA A 110 -1.06 16.93 17.64
C ALA A 110 0.25 16.32 17.14
N THR A 111 0.91 15.50 17.97
CA THR A 111 2.14 14.78 17.57
C THR A 111 1.86 13.79 16.44
N ALA A 112 0.74 13.06 16.50
CA ALA A 112 0.35 12.12 15.45
C ALA A 112 0.04 12.84 14.12
N LEU A 113 -0.73 13.92 14.16
CA LEU A 113 -1.03 14.75 12.99
C LEU A 113 0.27 15.22 12.32
N LEU A 114 1.16 15.83 13.10
CA LEU A 114 2.44 16.33 12.58
C LEU A 114 3.38 15.21 12.10
N ALA A 115 3.31 14.01 12.69
CA ALA A 115 4.08 12.87 12.21
C ALA A 115 3.61 12.41 10.81
N GLY A 116 2.31 12.39 10.56
CA GLY A 116 1.76 12.16 9.23
C GLY A 116 2.17 13.26 8.25
N ASP A 117 2.02 14.53 8.65
CA ASP A 117 2.42 15.68 7.84
C ASP A 117 3.91 15.64 7.45
N ALA A 118 4.78 15.18 8.35
CA ALA A 118 6.22 15.09 8.09
C ALA A 118 6.60 13.92 7.17
N LEU A 119 5.88 12.79 7.25
CA LEU A 119 6.12 11.63 6.39
C LEU A 119 5.76 11.91 4.93
N LEU A 120 4.74 12.73 4.67
CA LEU A 120 4.30 13.07 3.31
C LEU A 120 5.40 13.80 2.51
N PRO A 121 5.96 14.95 2.93
CA PRO A 121 7.05 15.61 2.20
C PRO A 121 8.35 14.78 2.22
N LEU A 122 8.61 13.99 3.26
CA LEU A 122 9.75 13.09 3.31
C LEU A 122 9.72 12.09 2.14
N ALA A 123 8.56 11.55 1.79
CA ALA A 123 8.42 10.63 0.67
C ALA A 123 8.91 11.25 -0.65
N PHE A 124 8.54 12.50 -0.92
CA PHE A 124 8.99 13.21 -2.13
C PHE A 124 10.47 13.61 -2.07
N ALA A 125 10.97 13.98 -0.89
CA ALA A 125 12.38 14.27 -0.69
C ALA A 125 13.26 13.03 -0.96
N LEU A 126 12.82 11.85 -0.53
CA LEU A 126 13.50 10.58 -0.81
C LEU A 126 13.61 10.29 -2.32
N LEU A 127 12.56 10.56 -3.09
CA LEU A 127 12.59 10.39 -4.54
C LEU A 127 13.51 11.41 -5.21
N ALA A 128 13.43 12.67 -4.81
CA ALA A 128 14.25 13.73 -5.37
C ALA A 128 15.75 13.52 -5.09
N GLN A 129 16.10 13.11 -3.87
CA GLN A 129 17.50 12.89 -3.45
C GLN A 129 18.05 11.55 -3.96
N GLY A 130 17.26 10.49 -3.86
CA GLY A 130 17.71 9.13 -4.20
C GLY A 130 17.96 8.92 -5.69
N TYR A 131 17.38 9.77 -6.54
CA TYR A 131 17.52 9.71 -8.01
C TYR A 131 17.99 11.04 -8.60
N ALA A 132 18.75 11.83 -7.84
CA ALA A 132 19.24 13.15 -8.25
C ALA A 132 20.16 13.09 -9.49
N ASP A 133 20.89 12.00 -9.65
CA ASP A 133 21.75 11.71 -10.82
C ASP A 133 20.95 11.31 -12.08
N ARG A 134 19.64 11.04 -11.93
CA ARG A 134 18.71 10.66 -13.00
C ARG A 134 17.45 11.54 -12.96
N PRO A 135 17.55 12.84 -13.33
CA PRO A 135 16.49 13.83 -13.10
C PRO A 135 15.16 13.49 -13.79
N GLU A 136 15.20 12.89 -14.98
CA GLU A 136 13.97 12.48 -15.66
C GLU A 136 13.29 11.30 -14.94
N LEU A 137 14.05 10.34 -14.46
CA LEU A 137 13.49 9.26 -13.62
C LEU A 137 12.91 9.83 -12.34
N SER A 138 13.65 10.70 -11.64
CA SER A 138 13.17 11.36 -10.42
C SER A 138 11.85 12.09 -10.64
N ARG A 139 11.75 12.87 -11.72
CA ARG A 139 10.52 13.58 -12.11
C ARG A 139 9.34 12.61 -12.31
N ARG A 140 9.56 11.50 -13.01
CA ARG A 140 8.54 10.47 -13.27
C ARG A 140 8.09 9.78 -11.99
N LEU A 141 9.01 9.43 -11.10
CA LEU A 141 8.69 8.79 -9.81
C LEU A 141 7.91 9.73 -8.90
N VAL A 142 8.28 11.01 -8.85
CA VAL A 142 7.54 12.05 -8.11
C VAL A 142 6.13 12.20 -8.67
N ALA A 143 5.98 12.27 -10.00
CA ALA A 143 4.66 12.38 -10.64
C ALA A 143 3.77 11.16 -10.37
N GLU A 144 4.33 9.95 -10.46
CA GLU A 144 3.59 8.70 -10.20
C GLU A 144 3.11 8.63 -8.75
N LEU A 145 3.99 8.93 -7.80
CA LEU A 145 3.64 8.92 -6.37
C LEU A 145 2.64 10.03 -6.02
N ALA A 146 2.82 11.24 -6.55
CA ALA A 146 1.92 12.37 -6.32
C ALA A 146 0.51 12.10 -6.87
N HIS A 147 0.42 11.47 -8.06
CA HIS A 147 -0.86 11.05 -8.62
C HIS A 147 -1.54 10.00 -7.72
N ALA A 148 -0.82 8.94 -7.33
CA ALA A 148 -1.37 7.87 -6.50
C ALA A 148 -1.79 8.34 -5.10
N ALA A 149 -1.02 9.25 -4.49
CA ALA A 149 -1.31 9.78 -3.15
C ALA A 149 -2.29 10.97 -3.15
N GLY A 150 -2.66 11.47 -4.33
CA GLY A 150 -3.37 12.73 -4.50
C GLY A 150 -4.87 12.69 -4.22
N SER A 151 -5.50 13.87 -4.41
CA SER A 151 -6.93 14.11 -4.14
C SER A 151 -7.88 13.35 -5.06
N THR A 152 -7.41 12.85 -6.19
CA THR A 152 -8.21 12.06 -7.14
C THR A 152 -8.08 10.56 -6.93
N LEU A 153 -7.12 10.10 -6.07
CA LEU A 153 -6.92 8.69 -5.76
C LEU A 153 -6.91 8.46 -4.24
N LEU A 154 -5.75 8.32 -3.58
CA LEU A 154 -5.70 7.92 -2.15
C LEU A 154 -6.55 8.81 -1.25
N VAL A 155 -6.31 10.12 -1.28
CA VAL A 155 -7.06 11.09 -0.45
C VAL A 155 -8.51 11.19 -0.91
N GLY A 156 -8.76 11.17 -2.23
CA GLY A 156 -10.12 11.18 -2.78
C GLY A 156 -10.91 9.95 -2.38
N GLY A 157 -10.34 8.76 -2.51
CA GLY A 157 -10.95 7.50 -2.09
C GLY A 157 -11.25 7.46 -0.59
N GLN A 158 -10.33 8.00 0.23
CA GLN A 158 -10.57 8.15 1.68
C GLN A 158 -11.72 9.13 1.97
N THR A 159 -11.80 10.24 1.24
CA THR A 159 -12.89 11.22 1.39
C THR A 159 -14.25 10.58 1.10
N GLU A 160 -14.35 9.81 0.03
CA GLU A 160 -15.58 9.09 -0.32
C GLU A 160 -15.91 7.97 0.69
N ASP A 161 -14.89 7.28 1.21
CA ASP A 161 -15.08 6.21 2.21
C ASP A 161 -15.62 6.79 3.53
N MET A 162 -15.15 7.95 3.96
CA MET A 162 -15.64 8.66 5.16
C MET A 162 -17.12 9.04 5.08
N GLY A 163 -17.68 9.21 3.88
CA GLY A 163 -19.12 9.47 3.69
C GLY A 163 -20.01 8.29 4.09
N GLY A 164 -19.48 7.08 4.18
CA GLY A 164 -20.19 5.87 4.58
C GLY A 164 -21.52 5.66 3.83
N LEU A 165 -22.44 4.93 4.45
CA LEU A 165 -23.78 4.68 3.89
C LEU A 165 -24.66 5.94 3.79
N ALA A 166 -24.37 6.99 4.56
CA ALA A 166 -25.13 8.23 4.55
C ALA A 166 -25.06 8.98 3.20
N ALA A 167 -23.96 8.80 2.46
CA ALA A 167 -23.78 9.39 1.14
C ALA A 167 -24.42 8.57 -0.01
N GLY A 168 -25.12 7.48 0.32
CA GLY A 168 -25.77 6.57 -0.62
C GLY A 168 -24.92 5.37 -1.02
N ALA A 169 -25.59 4.22 -1.23
CA ALA A 169 -24.99 3.00 -1.72
C ALA A 169 -25.02 3.02 -3.26
N ASP A 170 -23.90 3.42 -3.88
CA ASP A 170 -23.73 3.53 -5.32
C ASP A 170 -22.52 2.72 -5.79
N ALA A 171 -22.70 1.92 -6.86
CA ALA A 171 -21.66 1.07 -7.41
C ALA A 171 -20.47 1.89 -7.96
N ASP A 172 -20.71 3.04 -8.57
CA ASP A 172 -19.68 3.92 -9.13
C ASP A 172 -18.82 4.52 -8.00
N ARG A 173 -19.46 4.91 -6.89
CA ARG A 173 -18.75 5.39 -5.69
C ARG A 173 -17.91 4.29 -5.07
N LEU A 174 -18.44 3.06 -4.96
CA LEU A 174 -17.67 1.93 -4.44
C LEU A 174 -16.45 1.66 -5.31
N GLU A 175 -16.60 1.67 -6.63
CA GLU A 175 -15.47 1.49 -7.55
C GLU A 175 -14.42 2.61 -7.37
N PHE A 176 -14.85 3.87 -7.20
CA PHE A 176 -13.95 4.98 -6.93
C PHE A 176 -13.16 4.79 -5.62
N ILE A 177 -13.81 4.34 -4.55
CA ILE A 177 -13.15 4.02 -3.26
C ILE A 177 -12.11 2.91 -3.44
N LEU A 178 -12.48 1.81 -4.08
CA LEU A 178 -11.59 0.67 -4.32
C LEU A 178 -10.36 1.06 -5.14
N LEU A 179 -10.57 1.84 -6.19
CA LEU A 179 -9.51 2.34 -7.05
C LEU A 179 -8.61 3.34 -6.31
N GLY A 180 -9.20 4.33 -5.64
CA GLY A 180 -8.48 5.41 -5.00
C GLY A 180 -7.77 4.98 -3.74
N LYS A 181 -8.53 4.52 -2.75
CA LYS A 181 -8.00 4.24 -1.40
C LYS A 181 -6.96 3.11 -1.39
N THR A 182 -7.18 2.05 -2.18
CA THR A 182 -6.34 0.84 -2.10
C THR A 182 -5.56 0.55 -3.37
N ALA A 183 -6.22 0.49 -4.54
CA ALA A 183 -5.57 0.02 -5.76
C ALA A 183 -4.47 0.97 -6.25
N ALA A 184 -4.63 2.28 -6.12
CA ALA A 184 -3.62 3.26 -6.49
C ALA A 184 -2.28 3.00 -5.80
N MET A 185 -2.33 2.67 -4.50
CA MET A 185 -1.14 2.41 -3.69
C MET A 185 -0.57 0.98 -3.82
N LEU A 186 -1.15 0.13 -4.70
CA LEU A 186 -0.54 -1.11 -5.18
C LEU A 186 -0.10 -1.00 -6.65
N SER A 187 -0.74 -0.13 -7.41
CA SER A 187 -0.37 0.20 -8.79
C SER A 187 0.95 0.98 -8.84
N ALA A 188 1.06 2.06 -8.07
CA ALA A 188 2.25 2.91 -8.05
C ALA A 188 3.55 2.15 -7.72
N PRO A 189 3.63 1.23 -6.72
CA PRO A 189 4.82 0.45 -6.46
C PRO A 189 5.32 -0.36 -7.66
N LEU A 190 4.42 -1.02 -8.40
CA LEU A 190 4.78 -1.80 -9.57
C LEU A 190 5.26 -0.92 -10.73
N ALA A 191 4.55 0.18 -11.00
CA ALA A 191 4.94 1.14 -12.04
C ALA A 191 6.28 1.82 -11.71
N MET A 192 6.47 2.31 -10.48
CA MET A 192 7.71 2.94 -10.03
C MET A 192 8.89 1.95 -10.06
N GLY A 193 8.68 0.71 -9.63
CA GLY A 193 9.69 -0.34 -9.72
C GLY A 193 10.09 -0.62 -11.16
N ALA A 194 9.13 -0.77 -12.08
CA ALA A 194 9.38 -0.97 -13.50
C ALA A 194 10.18 0.21 -14.12
N LEU A 195 9.83 1.46 -13.79
CA LEU A 195 10.58 2.65 -14.19
C LEU A 195 12.04 2.61 -13.73
N ILE A 196 12.28 2.26 -12.47
CA ILE A 196 13.64 2.16 -11.90
C ILE A 196 14.42 1.01 -12.54
N GLY A 197 13.74 -0.08 -12.88
CA GLY A 197 14.27 -1.21 -13.63
C GLY A 197 14.51 -0.93 -15.11
N GLU A 198 14.22 0.28 -15.60
CA GLU A 198 14.39 0.69 -17.00
C GLU A 198 13.52 -0.13 -17.97
N ALA A 199 12.33 -0.52 -17.53
CA ALA A 199 11.32 -1.20 -18.34
C ALA A 199 10.83 -0.30 -19.50
N SER A 200 10.34 -0.93 -20.57
CA SER A 200 9.67 -0.18 -21.65
C SER A 200 8.38 0.48 -21.15
N GLU A 201 7.91 1.53 -21.84
CA GLU A 201 6.63 2.18 -21.47
C GLU A 201 5.46 1.19 -21.48
N THR A 202 5.47 0.24 -22.40
CA THR A 202 4.48 -0.85 -22.46
C THR A 202 4.55 -1.73 -21.20
N ASP A 203 5.75 -2.11 -20.77
CA ASP A 203 5.93 -2.92 -19.57
C ASP A 203 5.54 -2.15 -18.29
N VAL A 204 5.85 -0.84 -18.23
CA VAL A 204 5.42 0.04 -17.13
C VAL A 204 3.89 0.09 -17.04
N GLU A 205 3.20 0.22 -18.19
CA GLU A 205 1.74 0.23 -18.23
C GLU A 205 1.16 -1.13 -17.81
N HIS A 206 1.72 -2.24 -18.25
CA HIS A 206 1.33 -3.56 -17.78
C HIS A 206 1.51 -3.71 -16.27
N CYS A 207 2.62 -3.23 -15.71
CA CYS A 207 2.84 -3.20 -14.26
C CYS A 207 1.80 -2.36 -13.52
N ARG A 208 1.42 -1.19 -14.08
CA ARG A 208 0.39 -0.32 -13.51
C ARG A 208 -0.97 -1.00 -13.49
N LEU A 209 -1.39 -1.60 -14.61
CA LEU A 209 -2.66 -2.31 -14.73
C LEU A 209 -2.71 -3.56 -13.83
N ALA A 210 -1.62 -4.32 -13.75
CA ALA A 210 -1.50 -5.44 -12.82
C ALA A 210 -1.66 -5.00 -11.36
N GLY A 211 -1.04 -3.90 -10.98
CA GLY A 211 -1.15 -3.34 -9.63
C GLY A 211 -2.56 -2.84 -9.31
N ARG A 212 -3.24 -2.24 -10.30
CA ARG A 212 -4.63 -1.80 -10.16
C ARG A 212 -5.55 -3.00 -9.91
N ALA A 213 -5.49 -4.02 -10.74
CA ALA A 213 -6.32 -5.22 -10.60
C ALA A 213 -6.02 -5.97 -9.29
N ALA A 214 -4.73 -6.17 -8.96
CA ALA A 214 -4.31 -6.79 -7.70
C ALA A 214 -4.76 -5.99 -6.47
N GLY A 215 -4.76 -4.66 -6.55
CA GLY A 215 -5.17 -3.79 -5.45
C GLY A 215 -6.65 -3.86 -5.15
N ILE A 216 -7.50 -3.90 -6.19
CA ILE A 216 -8.94 -4.11 -6.01
C ILE A 216 -9.17 -5.52 -5.42
N ALA A 217 -8.57 -6.57 -6.00
CA ALA A 217 -8.69 -7.93 -5.49
C ALA A 217 -8.27 -8.02 -4.01
N PHE A 218 -7.18 -7.34 -3.64
CA PHE A 218 -6.69 -7.28 -2.26
C PHE A 218 -7.73 -6.70 -1.30
N GLN A 219 -8.38 -5.59 -1.66
CA GLN A 219 -9.42 -4.98 -0.84
C GLN A 219 -10.65 -5.88 -0.72
N LEU A 220 -11.08 -6.50 -1.83
CA LEU A 220 -12.21 -7.43 -1.80
C LEU A 220 -11.96 -8.63 -0.89
N VAL A 221 -10.72 -9.12 -0.82
CA VAL A 221 -10.32 -10.18 0.14
C VAL A 221 -10.39 -9.66 1.57
N ASP A 222 -9.90 -8.42 1.84
CA ASP A 222 -10.00 -7.81 3.17
C ASP A 222 -11.47 -7.66 3.61
N ASP A 223 -12.34 -7.20 2.72
CA ASP A 223 -13.78 -7.05 2.98
C ASP A 223 -14.45 -8.40 3.34
N LEU A 224 -14.07 -9.50 2.64
CA LEU A 224 -14.56 -10.84 2.96
C LEU A 224 -14.03 -11.34 4.31
N LEU A 225 -12.76 -11.08 4.62
CA LEU A 225 -12.14 -11.49 5.87
C LEU A 225 -12.73 -10.73 7.06
N ASP A 226 -13.01 -9.43 6.93
CA ASP A 226 -13.65 -8.64 8.00
C ASP A 226 -15.06 -9.17 8.31
N GLY A 227 -15.81 -9.61 7.30
CA GLY A 227 -17.14 -10.20 7.47
C GLY A 227 -17.17 -11.62 8.05
N SER A 228 -16.06 -12.38 7.98
CA SER A 228 -16.01 -13.81 8.31
C SER A 228 -15.11 -14.18 9.50
N ALA A 229 -14.25 -13.28 9.99
CA ALA A 229 -13.20 -13.60 10.96
C ALA A 229 -13.63 -13.44 12.42
N ASN A 230 -12.98 -14.18 13.34
CA ASN A 230 -13.03 -13.94 14.78
C ASN A 230 -12.04 -12.83 15.17
N ALA A 231 -12.42 -11.98 16.14
CA ALA A 231 -11.66 -10.81 16.60
C ALA A 231 -10.17 -11.09 16.92
N ALA A 232 -9.85 -12.31 17.36
CA ALA A 232 -8.47 -12.71 17.68
C ALA A 232 -7.56 -12.86 16.44
N GLN A 233 -8.12 -12.96 15.23
CA GLN A 233 -7.35 -13.19 13.99
C GLN A 233 -6.98 -11.90 13.25
N LEU A 234 -7.78 -10.84 13.40
CA LEU A 234 -7.63 -9.59 12.63
C LEU A 234 -6.85 -8.48 13.35
N GLY A 235 -6.66 -8.59 14.67
CA GLY A 235 -6.07 -7.49 15.46
C GLY A 235 -6.96 -6.22 15.48
N LYS A 236 -8.23 -6.34 15.04
CA LYS A 236 -9.31 -5.36 15.05
C LYS A 236 -10.60 -6.03 15.53
N PRO A 237 -11.60 -5.28 16.03
CA PRO A 237 -12.95 -5.80 16.27
C PRO A 237 -13.55 -6.37 14.98
N VAL A 238 -14.19 -7.53 15.05
CA VAL A 238 -14.88 -8.17 13.91
C VAL A 238 -16.12 -7.36 13.54
N GLY A 239 -16.38 -7.22 12.24
CA GLY A 239 -17.51 -6.46 11.74
C GLY A 239 -17.35 -4.95 11.96
N ALA A 240 -16.11 -4.45 12.12
CA ALA A 240 -15.83 -3.04 12.27
C ALA A 240 -16.39 -2.22 11.10
N ASP A 241 -16.28 -2.73 9.88
CA ASP A 241 -16.80 -2.05 8.70
C ASP A 241 -18.34 -1.95 8.72
N ALA A 242 -19.04 -3.02 9.11
CA ALA A 242 -20.49 -3.00 9.26
C ALA A 242 -20.96 -2.11 10.44
N GLN A 243 -20.22 -2.12 11.57
CA GLN A 243 -20.51 -1.26 12.72
C GLN A 243 -20.26 0.22 12.42
N ASN A 244 -19.27 0.52 11.58
CA ASN A 244 -18.96 1.88 11.13
C ASN A 244 -19.81 2.33 9.94
N GLY A 245 -20.78 1.50 9.48
CA GLY A 245 -21.64 1.84 8.36
C GLY A 245 -20.87 1.93 7.03
N LYS A 246 -19.73 1.25 6.90
CA LYS A 246 -18.94 1.24 5.65
C LYS A 246 -19.66 0.48 4.56
N PHE A 247 -19.53 1.00 3.35
CA PHE A 247 -20.10 0.41 2.15
C PHE A 247 -19.06 -0.52 1.50
N THR A 248 -19.34 -1.83 1.47
CA THR A 248 -18.40 -2.85 0.99
C THR A 248 -18.93 -3.59 -0.23
N TYR A 249 -18.02 -4.14 -1.04
CA TYR A 249 -18.38 -4.92 -2.23
C TYR A 249 -19.22 -6.17 -1.90
N PRO A 250 -18.89 -6.98 -0.86
CA PRO A 250 -19.75 -8.11 -0.44
C PRO A 250 -21.13 -7.66 0.03
N GLY A 251 -21.24 -6.49 0.64
CA GLY A 251 -22.52 -5.91 1.06
C GLY A 251 -23.43 -5.56 -0.11
N LEU A 252 -22.86 -5.07 -1.22
CA LEU A 252 -23.61 -4.69 -2.42
C LEU A 252 -23.94 -5.88 -3.32
N HIS A 253 -22.96 -6.76 -3.57
CA HIS A 253 -23.05 -7.80 -4.61
C HIS A 253 -23.15 -9.23 -4.07
N GLY A 254 -22.94 -9.42 -2.77
CA GLY A 254 -22.92 -10.74 -2.11
C GLY A 254 -21.58 -11.47 -2.23
N ILE A 255 -21.38 -12.45 -1.35
CA ILE A 255 -20.12 -13.21 -1.24
C ILE A 255 -19.75 -13.97 -2.54
N PRO A 256 -20.66 -14.69 -3.23
CA PRO A 256 -20.30 -15.43 -4.44
C PRO A 256 -19.81 -14.52 -5.57
N ALA A 257 -20.45 -13.35 -5.78
CA ALA A 257 -20.04 -12.39 -6.79
C ALA A 257 -18.67 -11.77 -6.44
N THR A 258 -18.41 -11.48 -5.16
CA THR A 258 -17.13 -10.99 -4.68
C THR A 258 -16.00 -11.98 -4.94
N GLN A 259 -16.22 -13.28 -4.62
CA GLN A 259 -15.25 -14.33 -4.89
C GLN A 259 -14.93 -14.47 -6.38
N ALA A 260 -15.96 -14.45 -7.24
CA ALA A 260 -15.78 -14.47 -8.68
C ALA A 260 -14.99 -13.26 -9.18
N ARG A 261 -15.25 -12.06 -8.65
CA ARG A 261 -14.52 -10.83 -9.00
C ARG A 261 -13.06 -10.88 -8.56
N ILE A 262 -12.75 -11.40 -7.38
CA ILE A 262 -11.38 -11.61 -6.91
C ILE A 262 -10.61 -12.53 -7.88
N GLN A 263 -11.21 -13.65 -8.28
CA GLN A 263 -10.59 -14.58 -9.23
C GLN A 263 -10.30 -13.90 -10.59
N GLN A 264 -11.28 -13.16 -11.13
CA GLN A 264 -11.14 -12.44 -12.38
C GLN A 264 -10.01 -11.40 -12.31
N LEU A 265 -10.00 -10.54 -11.29
CA LEU A 265 -8.99 -9.51 -11.12
C LEU A 265 -7.59 -10.08 -10.89
N THR A 266 -7.51 -11.22 -10.17
CA THR A 266 -6.23 -11.93 -9.97
C THR A 266 -5.69 -12.47 -11.28
N ALA A 267 -6.54 -13.08 -12.11
CA ALA A 267 -6.15 -13.54 -13.44
C ALA A 267 -5.69 -12.38 -14.32
N GLU A 268 -6.45 -11.29 -14.37
CA GLU A 268 -6.09 -10.06 -15.10
C GLU A 268 -4.72 -9.51 -14.68
N ALA A 269 -4.45 -9.43 -13.37
CA ALA A 269 -3.16 -8.98 -12.87
C ALA A 269 -2.00 -9.91 -13.28
N VAL A 270 -2.21 -11.22 -13.23
CA VAL A 270 -1.23 -12.23 -13.66
C VAL A 270 -0.98 -12.17 -15.17
N ASP A 271 -2.02 -11.96 -15.97
CA ASP A 271 -1.91 -11.83 -17.42
C ASP A 271 -1.10 -10.58 -17.81
N HIS A 272 -1.37 -9.43 -17.20
CA HIS A 272 -0.56 -8.23 -17.41
C HIS A 272 0.91 -8.45 -17.06
N LEU A 273 1.21 -9.05 -15.92
CA LEU A 273 2.60 -9.35 -15.54
C LEU A 273 3.24 -10.40 -16.48
N SER A 274 2.46 -11.32 -17.04
CA SER A 274 2.96 -12.33 -17.97
C SER A 274 3.29 -11.75 -19.35
N ALA A 275 2.67 -10.64 -19.73
CA ALA A 275 2.95 -9.89 -20.94
C ALA A 275 4.25 -9.05 -20.85
N CYS A 276 4.77 -8.80 -19.64
CA CYS A 276 6.02 -8.08 -19.45
C CYS A 276 7.23 -8.89 -19.91
N ARG A 277 8.26 -8.19 -20.42
CA ARG A 277 9.54 -8.80 -20.86
C ARG A 277 10.46 -9.17 -19.70
N GLY A 278 10.26 -8.60 -18.52
CA GLY A 278 11.04 -8.90 -17.32
C GLY A 278 10.68 -10.24 -16.67
N ASP A 279 11.51 -10.72 -15.73
CA ASP A 279 11.18 -11.90 -14.93
C ASP A 279 10.19 -11.53 -13.82
N THR A 280 8.91 -11.59 -14.14
CA THR A 280 7.81 -11.29 -13.22
C THR A 280 7.33 -12.50 -12.41
N THR A 281 8.08 -13.62 -12.41
CA THR A 281 7.68 -14.88 -11.77
C THR A 281 7.37 -14.72 -10.29
N PHE A 282 8.18 -13.96 -9.55
CA PHE A 282 7.93 -13.67 -8.14
C PHE A 282 6.67 -12.81 -7.93
N LEU A 283 6.50 -11.76 -8.73
CA LEU A 283 5.35 -10.85 -8.64
C LEU A 283 4.03 -11.59 -8.90
N ARG A 284 3.98 -12.44 -9.92
CA ARG A 284 2.80 -13.28 -10.21
C ARG A 284 2.48 -14.21 -9.05
N ALA A 285 3.48 -14.87 -8.47
CA ALA A 285 3.30 -15.73 -7.30
C ALA A 285 2.83 -14.94 -6.06
N LEU A 286 3.35 -13.72 -5.86
CA LEU A 286 2.95 -12.85 -4.76
C LEU A 286 1.48 -12.44 -4.89
N ILE A 287 1.06 -11.94 -6.06
CA ILE A 287 -0.32 -11.52 -6.32
C ILE A 287 -1.30 -12.69 -6.14
N THR A 288 -0.98 -13.87 -6.66
CA THR A 288 -1.81 -15.05 -6.45
C THR A 288 -1.99 -15.38 -4.97
N ARG A 289 -0.91 -15.30 -4.18
CA ARG A 289 -0.97 -15.54 -2.72
C ARG A 289 -1.73 -14.46 -1.96
N MET A 290 -1.67 -13.19 -2.42
CA MET A 290 -2.47 -12.10 -1.83
C MET A 290 -3.96 -12.36 -1.97
N ALA A 291 -4.41 -12.95 -3.09
CA ALA A 291 -5.81 -13.27 -3.35
C ALA A 291 -6.30 -14.52 -2.62
N SER A 292 -5.40 -15.43 -2.22
CA SER A 292 -5.73 -16.72 -1.57
C SER A 292 -5.44 -16.75 -0.07
N ARG A 293 -5.19 -15.60 0.55
CA ARG A 293 -4.86 -15.53 1.99
C ARG A 293 -6.08 -15.76 2.87
N ASP A 294 -5.86 -16.44 3.98
CA ASP A 294 -6.86 -16.71 5.04
C ASP A 294 -6.72 -15.74 6.23
N ARG A 295 -5.76 -14.77 6.15
CA ARG A 295 -5.42 -13.80 7.21
C ARG A 295 -4.85 -12.50 6.63
#